data_e18d1991fdd57788789593d476bf7c4e
#
_entry.id   e18d1991fdd57788789593d476bf7c4e
#
_cell.length_a   1.000
_cell.length_b   1.000
_cell.length_c   1.000
_cell.angle_alpha   90.00
_cell.angle_beta   90.00
_cell.angle_gamma   90.00
#
_symmetry.space_group_name_H-M   'P 1'
#
loop_
_entity.id
_entity.type
_entity.pdbx_description
1 polymer ?
#
loop_
_entity_poly.entity_id
_entity_poly.type
_entity_poly.pdbx_seq_one_letter_code
_entity_poly.pdbx_strand_id
1 'polypeptide(L)'
;MTSPQSTLMDKAEEYAAKGLYIFPLRVKGKQPANSHGYKGATISKEVIKAHWKTAPYNIGLATGEVNNLVVVDVDDEEIWATLLATQAEGLPIGPKVKTGKGHHLYFSYPAGRSISNKTKPGMGFDIRANGGHVVAPPSIHPNGQVYKFTTTEEKLPELPEWLLELIA
;
A
#
# COMPACT_ATOMS: atom_id res chain seq x y z
N MET A 1 -5.81 1.34 -27.55
CA MET A 1 -5.37 2.21 -26.44
C MET A 1 -6.31 2.04 -25.25
N THR A 2 -5.76 1.70 -24.11
CA THR A 2 -6.54 1.43 -22.89
C THR A 2 -6.81 2.74 -22.15
N SER A 3 -8.05 3.00 -21.76
CA SER A 3 -8.38 4.18 -20.96
C SER A 3 -7.82 4.02 -19.52
N PRO A 4 -7.57 5.12 -18.78
CA PRO A 4 -7.17 5.02 -17.37
C PRO A 4 -8.17 4.22 -16.53
N GLN A 5 -9.46 4.38 -16.80
CA GLN A 5 -10.51 3.64 -16.11
C GLN A 5 -10.40 2.14 -16.36
N SER A 6 -10.18 1.73 -17.60
CA SER A 6 -10.02 0.33 -17.98
C SER A 6 -8.77 -0.27 -17.36
N THR A 7 -7.65 0.46 -17.38
CA THR A 7 -6.38 0.02 -16.77
C THR A 7 -6.52 -0.19 -15.26
N LEU A 8 -7.16 0.75 -14.58
CA LEU A 8 -7.40 0.66 -13.13
C LEU A 8 -8.34 -0.48 -12.79
N MET A 9 -9.42 -0.66 -13.56
CA MET A 9 -10.35 -1.77 -13.35
C MET A 9 -9.66 -3.11 -13.50
N ASP A 10 -8.88 -3.29 -14.58
CA ASP A 10 -8.16 -4.54 -14.84
C ASP A 10 -7.20 -4.87 -13.73
N LYS A 11 -6.47 -3.88 -13.22
CA LYS A 11 -5.52 -4.08 -12.14
C LYS A 11 -6.23 -4.36 -10.81
N ALA A 12 -7.33 -3.68 -10.56
CA ALA A 12 -8.15 -3.96 -9.37
C ALA A 12 -8.63 -5.41 -9.37
N GLU A 13 -9.10 -5.92 -10.51
CA GLU A 13 -9.50 -7.31 -10.65
C GLU A 13 -8.31 -8.26 -10.47
N GLU A 14 -7.14 -7.89 -10.95
CA GLU A 14 -5.92 -8.67 -10.81
C GLU A 14 -5.50 -8.81 -9.33
N TYR A 15 -5.56 -7.72 -8.56
CA TYR A 15 -5.31 -7.76 -7.12
C TYR A 15 -6.30 -8.70 -6.42
N ALA A 16 -7.58 -8.57 -6.74
CA ALA A 16 -8.61 -9.41 -6.15
C ALA A 16 -8.42 -10.89 -6.50
N ALA A 17 -7.99 -11.18 -7.73
CA ALA A 17 -7.71 -12.56 -8.16
C ALA A 17 -6.56 -13.19 -7.36
N LYS A 18 -5.67 -12.38 -6.82
CA LYS A 18 -4.60 -12.82 -5.92
C LYS A 18 -5.04 -12.93 -4.46
N GLY A 19 -6.32 -12.67 -4.17
CA GLY A 19 -6.87 -12.72 -2.82
C GLY A 19 -6.68 -11.44 -2.01
N LEU A 20 -6.29 -10.34 -2.65
CA LEU A 20 -6.06 -9.07 -1.98
C LEU A 20 -7.34 -8.24 -1.95
N TYR A 21 -7.76 -7.82 -0.76
CA TYR A 21 -8.93 -6.99 -0.55
C TYR A 21 -8.61 -5.54 -0.91
N ILE A 22 -9.40 -5.00 -1.84
CA ILE A 22 -9.21 -3.65 -2.36
C ILE A 22 -10.51 -2.86 -2.34
N PHE A 23 -10.42 -1.54 -2.47
CA PHE A 23 -11.59 -0.66 -2.54
C PHE A 23 -11.24 0.60 -3.33
N PRO A 24 -12.25 1.33 -3.85
CA PRO A 24 -11.98 2.51 -4.64
C PRO A 24 -11.56 3.70 -3.78
N LEU A 25 -10.58 4.44 -4.28
CA LEU A 25 -10.18 5.74 -3.77
C LEU A 25 -10.60 6.79 -4.78
N ARG A 26 -10.76 8.02 -4.34
CA ARG A 26 -11.13 9.13 -5.23
C ARG A 26 -10.14 9.24 -6.39
N VAL A 27 -10.64 9.71 -7.53
CA VAL A 27 -9.83 9.90 -8.74
C VAL A 27 -8.62 10.78 -8.40
N LYS A 28 -7.42 10.29 -8.72
CA LYS A 28 -6.14 10.96 -8.41
C LYS A 28 -6.02 11.33 -6.94
N GLY A 29 -6.65 10.58 -6.06
CA GLY A 29 -6.72 10.89 -4.64
C GLY A 29 -6.34 9.71 -3.78
N LYS A 30 -6.37 9.94 -2.47
CA LYS A 30 -6.00 8.96 -1.44
C LYS A 30 -7.16 8.62 -0.51
N GLN A 31 -8.24 9.39 -0.58
CA GLN A 31 -9.39 9.22 0.28
C GLN A 31 -10.37 8.20 -0.29
N PRO A 32 -11.04 7.41 0.55
CA PRO A 32 -12.02 6.45 0.08
C PRO A 32 -13.12 7.10 -0.75
N ALA A 33 -13.51 6.43 -1.84
CA ALA A 33 -14.64 6.81 -2.67
C ALA A 33 -15.90 6.01 -2.33
N ASN A 34 -15.77 4.93 -1.55
CA ASN A 34 -16.90 4.15 -1.06
C ASN A 34 -17.34 4.63 0.33
N SER A 35 -18.51 4.18 0.79
CA SER A 35 -19.11 4.65 2.05
C SER A 35 -18.42 4.11 3.30
N HIS A 36 -17.69 3.01 3.22
CA HIS A 36 -17.10 2.33 4.38
C HIS A 36 -15.57 2.27 4.38
N GLY A 37 -14.91 2.85 3.37
CA GLY A 37 -13.46 2.84 3.26
C GLY A 37 -12.90 1.40 3.25
N TYR A 38 -11.84 1.16 4.00
CA TYR A 38 -11.22 -0.16 4.06
C TYR A 38 -12.15 -1.27 4.56
N LYS A 39 -13.17 -0.93 5.32
CA LYS A 39 -14.18 -1.90 5.80
C LYS A 39 -15.05 -2.44 4.66
N GLY A 40 -15.11 -1.71 3.56
CA GLY A 40 -15.78 -2.14 2.33
C GLY A 40 -14.84 -2.77 1.32
N ALA A 41 -13.60 -3.09 1.71
CA ALA A 41 -12.66 -3.75 0.82
C ALA A 41 -13.17 -5.14 0.44
N THR A 42 -12.92 -5.53 -0.80
CA THR A 42 -13.53 -6.72 -1.40
C THR A 42 -12.60 -7.43 -2.35
N ILE A 43 -12.86 -8.72 -2.57
CA ILE A 43 -12.27 -9.50 -3.65
C ILE A 43 -13.34 -9.90 -4.68
N SER A 44 -14.55 -9.37 -4.56
CA SER A 44 -15.64 -9.67 -5.49
C SER A 44 -15.45 -8.94 -6.82
N LYS A 45 -15.27 -9.69 -7.89
CA LYS A 45 -15.14 -9.15 -9.24
C LYS A 45 -16.34 -8.30 -9.64
N GLU A 46 -17.54 -8.72 -9.25
CA GLU A 46 -18.77 -7.98 -9.55
C GLU A 46 -18.81 -6.61 -8.88
N VAL A 47 -18.44 -6.56 -7.60
CA VAL A 47 -18.39 -5.30 -6.84
C VAL A 47 -17.32 -4.37 -7.42
N ILE A 48 -16.16 -4.93 -7.77
CA ILE A 48 -15.06 -4.17 -8.38
C ILE A 48 -15.51 -3.55 -9.71
N LYS A 49 -16.12 -4.33 -10.58
CA LYS A 49 -16.63 -3.83 -11.85
C LYS A 49 -17.66 -2.72 -11.65
N ALA A 50 -18.56 -2.90 -10.68
CA ALA A 50 -19.58 -1.90 -10.37
C ALA A 50 -18.95 -0.56 -9.97
N HIS A 51 -17.89 -0.58 -9.15
CA HIS A 51 -17.19 0.64 -8.77
C HIS A 51 -16.47 1.29 -9.95
N TRP A 52 -15.58 0.54 -10.61
CA TRP A 52 -14.73 1.12 -11.66
C TRP A 52 -15.44 1.40 -12.97
N LYS A 53 -16.68 0.95 -13.12
CA LYS A 53 -17.54 1.31 -14.24
C LYS A 53 -17.94 2.80 -14.18
N THR A 54 -17.95 3.41 -13.01
CA THR A 54 -18.45 4.78 -12.83
C THR A 54 -17.39 5.86 -13.00
N ALA A 55 -16.12 5.56 -12.69
CA ALA A 55 -15.03 6.54 -12.75
C ALA A 55 -13.66 5.85 -12.70
N PRO A 56 -12.56 6.55 -13.09
CA PRO A 56 -11.20 6.01 -12.96
C PRO A 56 -10.65 6.17 -11.55
N TYR A 57 -11.30 5.52 -10.60
CA TYR A 57 -10.88 5.57 -9.20
C TYR A 57 -9.48 4.98 -9.01
N ASN A 58 -8.72 5.56 -8.09
CA ASN A 58 -7.50 4.94 -7.60
C ASN A 58 -7.84 3.68 -6.81
N ILE A 59 -6.85 2.82 -6.61
CA ILE A 59 -7.01 1.55 -5.92
C ILE A 59 -6.47 1.65 -4.51
N GLY A 60 -7.33 1.45 -3.52
CA GLY A 60 -6.94 1.31 -2.13
C GLY A 60 -6.69 -0.16 -1.82
N LEU A 61 -5.53 -0.45 -1.28
CA LEU A 61 -5.15 -1.78 -0.83
C LEU A 61 -5.21 -1.79 0.70
N ALA A 62 -6.12 -2.58 1.27
CA ALA A 62 -6.26 -2.66 2.72
C ALA A 62 -4.98 -3.25 3.33
N THR A 63 -4.52 -2.68 4.43
CA THR A 63 -3.34 -3.17 5.15
C THR A 63 -3.76 -3.90 6.42
N GLY A 64 -2.80 -4.58 7.05
CA GLY A 64 -3.05 -5.33 8.27
C GLY A 64 -3.32 -6.81 8.03
N GLU A 65 -3.94 -7.44 8.99
CA GLU A 65 -4.21 -8.88 8.97
C GLU A 65 -5.03 -9.32 7.75
N VAL A 66 -5.98 -8.49 7.31
CA VAL A 66 -6.87 -8.82 6.19
C VAL A 66 -6.11 -9.21 4.92
N ASN A 67 -5.00 -8.54 4.65
CA ASN A 67 -4.16 -8.80 3.48
C ASN A 67 -2.77 -9.33 3.85
N ASN A 68 -2.56 -9.73 5.08
CA ASN A 68 -1.25 -10.16 5.56
C ASN A 68 -0.16 -9.14 5.19
N LEU A 69 -0.43 -7.86 5.43
CA LEU A 69 0.37 -6.78 4.86
C LEU A 69 0.65 -5.68 5.88
N VAL A 70 1.92 -5.37 6.07
CA VAL A 70 2.37 -4.15 6.73
C VAL A 70 3.14 -3.32 5.71
N VAL A 71 2.81 -2.05 5.62
CA VAL A 71 3.50 -1.14 4.69
C VAL A 71 4.24 -0.08 5.50
N VAL A 72 5.51 0.08 5.17
CA VAL A 72 6.31 1.20 5.63
C VAL A 72 6.17 2.30 4.57
N ASP A 73 5.52 3.38 4.94
CA ASP A 73 5.25 4.52 4.07
C ASP A 73 6.33 5.57 4.30
N VAL A 74 7.36 5.54 3.46
CA VAL A 74 8.48 6.48 3.55
C VAL A 74 8.10 7.79 2.85
N ASP A 75 8.01 8.85 3.62
CA ASP A 75 7.66 10.19 3.11
C ASP A 75 8.83 11.18 3.14
N ASP A 76 9.93 10.84 3.81
CA ASP A 76 11.18 11.61 3.80
C ASP A 76 12.34 10.66 3.53
N GLU A 77 12.80 10.64 2.28
CA GLU A 77 13.84 9.72 1.81
C GLU A 77 15.17 9.93 2.53
N GLU A 78 15.51 11.18 2.84
CA GLU A 78 16.77 11.52 3.47
C GLU A 78 16.83 11.04 4.92
N ILE A 79 15.78 11.30 5.69
CA ILE A 79 15.68 10.85 7.08
C ILE A 79 15.67 9.32 7.13
N TRP A 80 14.91 8.69 6.24
CA TRP A 80 14.85 7.24 6.14
C TRP A 80 16.21 6.62 5.83
N ALA A 81 16.94 7.18 4.87
CA ALA A 81 18.28 6.72 4.52
C ALA A 81 19.25 6.82 5.70
N THR A 82 19.16 7.91 6.47
CA THR A 82 19.98 8.10 7.66
C THR A 82 19.66 7.03 8.71
N LEU A 83 18.39 6.73 8.92
CA LEU A 83 17.96 5.67 9.84
C LEU A 83 18.50 4.30 9.39
N LEU A 84 18.35 3.97 8.11
CA LEU A 84 18.83 2.70 7.56
C LEU A 84 20.35 2.53 7.73
N ALA A 85 21.11 3.60 7.59
CA ALA A 85 22.55 3.58 7.72
C ALA A 85 23.01 3.16 9.13
N THR A 86 22.13 3.27 10.12
CA THR A 86 22.44 2.86 11.50
C THR A 86 22.11 1.40 11.78
N GLN A 87 21.47 0.71 10.81
CA GLN A 87 21.01 -0.68 11.00
C GLN A 87 21.94 -1.65 10.28
N ALA A 88 22.61 -2.50 11.05
CA ALA A 88 23.57 -3.47 10.51
C ALA A 88 22.92 -4.47 9.54
N GLU A 89 21.68 -4.89 9.81
CA GLU A 89 20.99 -5.87 8.98
C GLU A 89 20.41 -5.29 7.70
N GLY A 90 20.15 -3.98 7.67
CA GLY A 90 19.48 -3.36 6.53
C GLY A 90 18.03 -3.82 6.34
N LEU A 91 17.60 -3.89 5.09
CA LEU A 91 16.26 -4.31 4.71
C LEU A 91 16.28 -5.56 3.83
N PRO A 92 15.32 -6.47 4.03
CA PRO A 92 15.15 -7.59 3.10
C PRO A 92 14.61 -7.10 1.76
N ILE A 93 14.82 -7.90 0.70
CA ILE A 93 14.28 -7.60 -0.62
C ILE A 93 12.80 -7.96 -0.65
N GLY A 94 11.98 -7.04 -1.13
CA GLY A 94 10.54 -7.25 -1.26
C GLY A 94 9.91 -6.25 -2.20
N PRO A 95 8.57 -6.26 -2.31
CA PRO A 95 7.87 -5.28 -3.12
C PRO A 95 8.13 -3.86 -2.64
N LYS A 96 8.47 -2.98 -3.56
CA LYS A 96 8.71 -1.56 -3.31
C LYS A 96 7.93 -0.77 -4.34
N VAL A 97 7.21 0.25 -3.88
CA VAL A 97 6.38 1.10 -4.72
C VAL A 97 6.92 2.52 -4.66
N LYS A 98 7.18 3.12 -5.83
CA LYS A 98 7.48 4.54 -5.90
C LYS A 98 6.19 5.33 -5.79
N THR A 99 6.13 6.28 -4.87
CA THR A 99 4.98 7.15 -4.65
C THR A 99 5.27 8.57 -5.12
N GLY A 100 4.33 9.50 -4.89
CA GLY A 100 4.54 10.89 -5.31
C GLY A 100 5.63 11.63 -4.55
N LYS A 101 5.95 11.20 -3.33
CA LYS A 101 6.95 11.87 -2.47
C LYS A 101 8.08 10.96 -2.04
N GLY A 102 7.84 9.68 -1.89
CA GLY A 102 8.81 8.73 -1.39
C GLY A 102 8.55 7.33 -1.93
N HIS A 103 8.42 6.37 -1.04
CA HIS A 103 8.13 5.00 -1.46
C HIS A 103 7.43 4.21 -0.38
N HIS A 104 6.78 3.12 -0.79
CA HIS A 104 6.20 2.13 0.11
C HIS A 104 7.05 0.86 0.08
N LEU A 105 7.26 0.27 1.25
CA LEU A 105 7.91 -1.05 1.39
C LEU A 105 6.88 -2.00 1.98
N TYR A 106 6.67 -3.14 1.33
CA TYR A 106 5.67 -4.13 1.72
C TYR A 106 6.33 -5.27 2.50
N PHE A 107 5.71 -5.64 3.61
CA PHE A 107 6.16 -6.73 4.47
C PHE A 107 4.97 -7.62 4.84
N SER A 108 5.24 -8.87 5.20
CA SER A 108 4.19 -9.74 5.73
C SER A 108 3.80 -9.28 7.14
N TYR A 109 2.53 -9.50 7.49
CA TYR A 109 2.03 -9.17 8.82
C TYR A 109 2.59 -10.19 9.83
N PRO A 110 3.25 -9.76 10.89
CA PRO A 110 3.89 -10.69 11.83
C PRO A 110 2.86 -11.48 12.64
N ALA A 111 3.04 -12.80 12.68
CA ALA A 111 2.15 -13.69 13.42
C ALA A 111 2.21 -13.40 14.93
N GLY A 112 1.06 -13.50 15.59
CA GLY A 112 0.96 -13.35 17.03
C GLY A 112 1.09 -11.92 17.55
N ARG A 113 1.15 -10.93 16.66
CA ARG A 113 1.21 -9.52 17.05
C ARG A 113 -0.01 -8.77 16.53
N SER A 114 -0.37 -7.68 17.18
CA SER A 114 -1.38 -6.76 16.70
C SER A 114 -0.71 -5.42 16.40
N ILE A 115 -0.66 -5.07 15.12
CA ILE A 115 -0.06 -3.82 14.67
C ILE A 115 -1.13 -2.96 14.01
N SER A 116 -1.31 -1.75 14.53
CA SER A 116 -2.19 -0.76 13.94
C SER A 116 -1.37 0.33 13.24
N ASN A 117 -2.05 1.22 12.52
CA ASN A 117 -1.40 2.37 11.90
C ASN A 117 -0.64 3.17 12.94
N LYS A 118 0.54 3.63 12.56
CA LYS A 118 1.37 4.49 13.43
C LYS A 118 2.01 5.60 12.61
N THR A 119 1.92 6.81 13.13
CA THR A 119 2.68 7.94 12.62
C THR A 119 3.95 8.05 13.44
N LYS A 120 5.09 8.21 12.79
CA LYS A 120 6.39 8.34 13.43
C LYS A 120 7.01 9.71 13.10
N PRO A 121 6.54 10.79 13.74
CA PRO A 121 7.05 12.14 13.46
C PRO A 121 8.57 12.22 13.68
N GLY A 122 9.27 12.80 12.70
CA GLY A 122 10.73 12.96 12.76
C GLY A 122 11.52 11.74 12.34
N MET A 123 10.87 10.62 12.00
CA MET A 123 11.54 9.39 11.55
C MET A 123 11.47 9.15 10.04
N GLY A 124 10.73 9.99 9.32
CA GLY A 124 10.63 9.92 7.86
C GLY A 124 9.74 8.83 7.32
N PHE A 125 9.00 8.13 8.16
CA PHE A 125 8.08 7.08 7.73
C PHE A 125 6.88 6.94 8.65
N ASP A 126 5.81 6.37 8.12
CA ASP A 126 4.63 5.93 8.85
C ASP A 126 4.44 4.43 8.64
N ILE A 127 3.71 3.80 9.55
CA ILE A 127 3.31 2.40 9.43
C ILE A 127 1.84 2.32 9.08
N ARG A 128 1.51 1.56 8.04
CA ARG A 128 0.14 1.21 7.67
C ARG A 128 -0.06 -0.28 7.94
N ALA A 129 -1.01 -0.57 8.82
CA ALA A 129 -1.30 -1.94 9.26
C ALA A 129 -2.81 -2.08 9.50
N ASN A 130 -3.24 -2.68 10.62
CA ASN A 130 -4.66 -2.85 10.88
C ASN A 130 -5.40 -1.50 10.88
N GLY A 131 -6.51 -1.45 10.15
CA GLY A 131 -7.33 -0.25 10.03
C GLY A 131 -6.84 0.76 8.99
N GLY A 132 -5.80 0.40 8.21
CA GLY A 132 -5.22 1.28 7.23
C GLY A 132 -5.37 0.81 5.80
N HIS A 133 -4.84 1.63 4.91
CA HIS A 133 -4.73 1.30 3.49
C HIS A 133 -3.57 2.07 2.87
N VAL A 134 -3.15 1.62 1.71
CA VAL A 134 -2.21 2.35 0.86
C VAL A 134 -2.81 2.49 -0.53
N VAL A 135 -2.30 3.46 -1.27
CA VAL A 135 -2.64 3.62 -2.68
C VAL A 135 -1.78 2.64 -3.47
N ALA A 136 -2.42 1.78 -4.25
CA ALA A 136 -1.72 0.72 -4.99
C ALA A 136 -1.47 1.10 -6.45
N PRO A 137 -0.33 0.63 -7.03
CA PRO A 137 -0.09 0.81 -8.47
C PRO A 137 -1.20 0.20 -9.33
N PRO A 138 -1.59 0.76 -10.45
CA PRO A 138 -1.04 1.93 -11.14
C PRO A 138 -1.81 3.22 -10.85
N SER A 139 -2.29 3.40 -9.65
CA SER A 139 -3.01 4.61 -9.24
C SER A 139 -2.19 5.88 -9.52
N ILE A 140 -2.88 7.01 -9.55
CA ILE A 140 -2.28 8.29 -9.88
C ILE A 140 -2.27 9.18 -8.63
N HIS A 141 -1.08 9.66 -8.26
CA HIS A 141 -0.91 10.59 -7.15
C HIS A 141 -1.54 11.95 -7.49
N PRO A 142 -2.00 12.74 -6.48
CA PRO A 142 -2.51 14.09 -6.73
C PRO A 142 -1.55 14.98 -7.54
N ASN A 143 -0.23 14.75 -7.47
CA ASN A 143 0.75 15.50 -8.27
C ASN A 143 0.88 14.99 -9.71
N GLY A 144 0.11 13.99 -10.11
CA GLY A 144 0.11 13.43 -11.46
C GLY A 144 1.07 12.26 -11.68
N GLN A 145 1.94 11.96 -10.73
CA GLN A 145 2.84 10.81 -10.85
C GLN A 145 2.09 9.50 -10.63
N VAL A 146 2.47 8.46 -11.37
CA VAL A 146 1.86 7.14 -11.25
C VAL A 146 2.61 6.34 -10.19
N TYR A 147 1.86 5.70 -9.30
CA TYR A 147 2.44 4.74 -8.36
C TYR A 147 2.94 3.53 -9.13
N LYS A 148 4.19 3.13 -8.91
CA LYS A 148 4.84 2.03 -9.65
C LYS A 148 5.62 1.12 -8.73
N PHE A 149 5.51 -0.19 -8.98
CA PHE A 149 6.47 -1.15 -8.40
C PHE A 149 7.84 -0.92 -9.03
N THR A 150 8.87 -0.82 -8.20
CA THR A 150 10.26 -0.61 -8.64
C THR A 150 11.11 -1.86 -8.46
N THR A 151 10.55 -2.92 -7.89
CA THR A 151 11.18 -4.22 -7.73
C THR A 151 10.32 -5.29 -8.40
N THR A 152 10.92 -6.41 -8.78
CA THR A 152 10.21 -7.55 -9.38
C THR A 152 9.84 -8.61 -8.34
N GLU A 153 10.32 -8.49 -7.11
CA GLU A 153 10.01 -9.42 -6.04
C GLU A 153 8.55 -9.30 -5.63
N GLU A 154 7.82 -10.41 -5.67
CA GLU A 154 6.39 -10.44 -5.28
C GLU A 154 6.18 -10.97 -3.87
N LYS A 155 7.14 -11.75 -3.35
CA LYS A 155 7.03 -12.33 -2.02
C LYS A 155 7.22 -11.25 -0.95
N LEU A 156 6.30 -11.22 0.01
CA LEU A 156 6.40 -10.30 1.16
C LEU A 156 7.46 -10.83 2.14
N PRO A 157 8.53 -10.06 2.41
CA PRO A 157 9.50 -10.45 3.43
C PRO A 157 8.95 -10.16 4.82
N GLU A 158 9.53 -10.77 5.83
CA GLU A 158 9.21 -10.47 7.21
C GLU A 158 9.82 -9.11 7.61
N LEU A 159 9.14 -8.42 8.51
CA LEU A 159 9.70 -7.20 9.11
C LEU A 159 10.98 -7.55 9.87
N PRO A 160 12.09 -6.81 9.64
CA PRO A 160 13.31 -7.05 10.41
C PRO A 160 13.09 -6.71 11.89
N GLU A 161 13.81 -7.39 12.76
CA GLU A 161 13.65 -7.23 14.21
C GLU A 161 13.84 -5.78 14.66
N TRP A 162 14.83 -5.08 14.10
CA TRP A 162 15.08 -3.69 14.49
C TRP A 162 13.87 -2.79 14.19
N LEU A 163 13.16 -3.08 13.09
CA LEU A 163 11.99 -2.30 12.73
C LEU A 163 10.80 -2.63 13.61
N LEU A 164 10.62 -3.92 13.94
CA LEU A 164 9.60 -4.36 14.90
C LEU A 164 9.78 -3.68 16.27
N GLU A 165 11.00 -3.60 16.75
CA GLU A 165 11.31 -2.93 18.02
C GLU A 165 10.98 -1.44 17.95
N LEU A 166 11.27 -0.82 16.82
CA LEU A 166 11.06 0.62 16.64
C LEU A 166 9.58 1.00 16.59
N ILE A 167 8.72 0.12 16.08
CA ILE A 167 7.29 0.38 15.92
C ILE A 167 6.43 -0.22 17.04
N ALA A 168 7.03 -0.99 17.90
CA ALA A 168 6.33 -1.62 19.03
C ALA A 168 5.73 -0.61 20.00
#